data_160948c8443cef927ebe835e072890c7
#
_entry.id   160948c8443cef927ebe835e072890c7
#
_cell.length_a   1.000
_cell.length_b   1.000
_cell.length_c   1.000
_cell.angle_alpha   90.00
_cell.angle_beta   90.00
_cell.angle_gamma   90.00
#
_symmetry.space_group_name_H-M   'P 1'
#
loop_
_entity.id
_entity.type
_entity.pdbx_description
1 polymer ?
#
loop_
_entity_poly.entity_id
_entity_poly.type
_entity_poly.pdbx_seq_one_letter_code
_entity_poly.pdbx_strand_id
1 'polypeptide(L)'
;MLFVSVNLSARHYTVVISLDGFRWDYTNWYDTPFFDFMSTTGVSAGLIPSYPSKTFPNHYTIATGLYPDNHGIVANEFFDPKTGLLFSLSNAQTKTDPQFYGGEPIWNTAHRQGKRVSVFYWPGSDVKVNGRYPDKFFYYDKKPHLTFKQRIEGI
;
A
#
# COMPACT_ATOMS: atom_id res chain seq x y z
N MET A 1 10.68 0.75 1.70
CA MET A 1 9.91 -0.31 1.02
C MET A 1 10.88 -1.37 0.57
N LEU A 2 10.67 -2.62 0.99
CA LEU A 2 11.57 -3.72 0.70
C LEU A 2 10.85 -4.73 -0.20
N PHE A 3 11.41 -5.07 -1.35
CA PHE A 3 10.93 -6.15 -2.20
C PHE A 3 11.68 -7.43 -1.87
N VAL A 4 10.97 -8.48 -1.50
CA VAL A 4 11.55 -9.80 -1.29
C VAL A 4 11.00 -10.77 -2.33
N SER A 5 11.86 -11.30 -3.17
CA SER A 5 11.54 -12.42 -4.06
C SER A 5 12.10 -13.70 -3.45
N VAL A 6 11.23 -14.59 -3.03
CA VAL A 6 11.62 -15.92 -2.55
C VAL A 6 11.28 -16.95 -3.62
N ASN A 7 12.30 -17.58 -4.20
CA ASN A 7 12.15 -18.70 -5.13
C ASN A 7 11.91 -20.00 -4.34
N LEU A 8 10.68 -20.42 -4.22
CA LEU A 8 10.32 -21.75 -3.76
C LEU A 8 9.82 -22.56 -4.96
N SER A 9 10.60 -23.51 -5.41
CA SER A 9 10.28 -24.59 -6.36
C SER A 9 9.07 -24.35 -7.28
N ALA A 10 9.27 -23.80 -8.46
CA ALA A 10 8.31 -23.65 -9.57
C ALA A 10 7.19 -22.60 -9.41
N ARG A 11 7.05 -21.90 -8.28
CA ARG A 11 6.11 -20.78 -8.15
C ARG A 11 6.84 -19.54 -7.67
N HIS A 12 6.76 -18.46 -8.42
CA HIS A 12 7.30 -17.17 -8.03
C HIS A 12 6.25 -16.41 -7.20
N TYR A 13 6.57 -16.12 -5.96
CA TYR A 13 5.77 -15.25 -5.10
C TYR A 13 6.46 -13.90 -4.98
N THR A 14 5.69 -12.83 -5.04
CA THR A 14 6.15 -11.48 -4.73
C THR A 14 5.45 -11.00 -3.47
N VAL A 15 6.22 -10.61 -2.47
CA VAL A 15 5.72 -10.00 -1.24
C VAL A 15 6.21 -8.56 -1.20
N VAL A 16 5.27 -7.63 -1.04
CA VAL A 16 5.56 -6.20 -0.87
C VAL A 16 5.17 -5.79 0.54
N ILE A 17 6.16 -5.37 1.33
CA ILE A 17 5.94 -4.91 2.70
C ILE A 17 6.24 -3.41 2.75
N SER A 18 5.28 -2.62 3.22
CA SER A 18 5.45 -1.20 3.47
C SER A 18 5.40 -0.92 4.96
N LEU A 19 6.36 -0.15 5.43
CA LEU A 19 6.43 0.35 6.80
C LEU A 19 6.25 1.87 6.74
N ASP A 20 5.07 2.36 7.12
CA ASP A 20 4.78 3.78 7.13
C ASP A 20 5.65 4.51 8.17
N GLY A 21 6.18 5.68 7.80
CA GLY A 21 7.05 6.45 8.67
C GLY A 21 8.43 5.84 8.93
N PHE A 22 8.78 4.73 8.28
CA PHE A 22 10.09 4.10 8.42
C PHE A 22 11.13 4.84 7.58
N ARG A 23 12.01 5.58 8.26
CA ARG A 23 13.08 6.34 7.62
C ARG A 23 14.20 5.40 7.14
N TRP A 24 14.79 5.72 5.98
CA TRP A 24 15.79 4.88 5.29
C TRP A 24 17.02 4.53 6.12
N ASP A 25 17.38 5.38 7.11
CA ASP A 25 18.57 5.21 7.94
C ASP A 25 18.28 4.68 9.37
N TYR A 26 17.04 4.27 9.67
CA TYR A 26 16.71 3.70 10.99
C TYR A 26 17.49 2.43 11.29
N THR A 27 17.87 1.66 10.26
CA THR A 27 18.73 0.49 10.41
C THR A 27 20.13 0.81 10.95
N ASN A 28 20.58 2.06 10.84
CA ASN A 28 21.85 2.50 11.40
C ASN A 28 21.73 2.91 12.89
N TRP A 29 20.50 3.10 13.38
CA TRP A 29 20.24 3.62 14.73
C TRP A 29 19.68 2.57 15.68
N TYR A 30 19.15 1.49 15.16
CA TYR A 30 18.49 0.44 15.91
C TYR A 30 19.01 -0.92 15.49
N ASP A 31 18.96 -1.88 16.41
CA ASP A 31 19.23 -3.28 16.08
C ASP A 31 18.08 -3.83 15.21
N THR A 32 18.39 -4.11 13.96
CA THR A 32 17.41 -4.53 12.95
C THR A 32 17.89 -5.77 12.19
N PRO A 33 18.09 -6.92 12.86
CA PRO A 33 18.79 -8.07 12.30
C PRO A 33 18.16 -8.60 11.00
N PHE A 34 16.86 -8.48 10.85
CA PHE A 34 16.19 -8.87 9.61
C PHE A 34 16.53 -7.91 8.44
N PHE A 35 16.53 -6.61 8.65
CA PHE A 35 16.91 -5.65 7.61
C PHE A 35 18.40 -5.74 7.28
N ASP A 36 19.24 -6.01 8.26
CA ASP A 36 20.68 -6.21 8.06
C ASP A 36 20.92 -7.45 7.20
N PHE A 37 20.25 -8.57 7.51
CA PHE A 37 20.26 -9.75 6.65
C PHE A 37 19.79 -9.44 5.23
N MET A 38 18.68 -8.72 5.07
CA MET A 38 18.14 -8.36 3.76
C MET A 38 19.08 -7.46 2.96
N SER A 39 19.78 -6.53 3.63
CA SER A 39 20.74 -5.63 2.96
C SER A 39 21.98 -6.38 2.45
N THR A 40 22.38 -7.48 3.11
CA THR A 40 23.52 -8.31 2.69
C THR A 40 23.18 -9.32 1.59
N THR A 41 21.92 -9.73 1.48
CA THR A 41 21.44 -10.74 0.52
C THR A 41 20.68 -10.18 -0.67
N GLY A 42 20.29 -8.91 -0.60
CA GLY A 42 19.51 -8.19 -1.60
C GLY A 42 20.12 -6.85 -1.99
N VAL A 43 19.26 -5.90 -2.35
CA VAL A 43 19.64 -4.53 -2.69
C VAL A 43 18.93 -3.56 -1.76
N SER A 44 19.64 -2.57 -1.24
CA SER A 44 19.11 -1.50 -0.40
C SER A 44 19.31 -0.15 -1.08
N ALA A 45 18.29 0.70 -1.02
CA ALA A 45 18.36 2.07 -1.54
C ALA A 45 17.41 3.00 -0.78
N GLY A 46 17.74 4.29 -0.75
CA GLY A 46 16.83 5.32 -0.26
C GLY A 46 15.69 5.53 -1.26
N LEU A 47 14.47 5.67 -0.75
CA LEU A 47 13.29 6.00 -1.55
C LEU A 47 12.85 7.43 -1.24
N ILE A 48 12.77 8.27 -2.27
CA ILE A 48 12.24 9.63 -2.16
C ILE A 48 10.72 9.55 -2.34
N PRO A 49 9.92 9.96 -1.34
CA PRO A 49 8.47 9.95 -1.47
C PRO A 49 8.00 11.01 -2.48
N SER A 50 6.78 10.80 -3.04
CA SER A 50 6.11 11.84 -3.81
C SER A 50 5.61 12.96 -2.90
N TYR A 51 5.44 14.16 -3.45
CA TYR A 51 4.78 15.26 -2.73
C TYR A 51 3.26 15.19 -2.91
N PRO A 52 2.47 15.43 -1.85
CA PRO A 52 2.89 15.57 -0.44
C PRO A 52 3.28 14.23 0.18
N SER A 53 4.30 14.24 1.06
CA SER A 53 4.78 13.05 1.76
C SER A 53 3.84 12.62 2.89
N LYS A 54 2.61 12.27 2.53
CA LYS A 54 1.54 11.79 3.42
C LYS A 54 1.24 10.32 3.14
N THR A 55 0.66 9.64 4.12
CA THR A 55 0.40 8.19 4.08
C THR A 55 -0.40 7.76 2.85
N PHE A 56 -1.59 8.27 2.65
CA PHE A 56 -2.47 7.83 1.55
C PHE A 56 -1.93 8.19 0.16
N PRO A 57 -1.52 9.44 -0.11
CA PRO A 57 -0.92 9.78 -1.40
C PRO A 57 0.24 8.87 -1.77
N ASN A 58 1.20 8.65 -0.85
CA ASN A 58 2.40 7.88 -1.16
C ASN A 58 2.13 6.38 -1.32
N HIS A 59 1.32 5.77 -0.45
CA HIS A 59 0.98 4.36 -0.59
C HIS A 59 0.20 4.08 -1.87
N TYR A 60 -0.67 5.01 -2.27
CA TYR A 60 -1.43 4.85 -3.51
C TYR A 60 -0.57 5.16 -4.75
N THR A 61 0.40 6.07 -4.64
CA THR A 61 1.47 6.24 -5.65
C THR A 61 2.27 4.94 -5.86
N ILE A 62 2.67 4.27 -4.77
CA ILE A 62 3.39 3.00 -4.86
C ILE A 62 2.53 1.93 -5.53
N ALA A 63 1.23 1.90 -5.22
CA ALA A 63 0.31 0.90 -5.77
C ALA A 63 -0.03 1.13 -7.25
N THR A 64 0.00 2.37 -7.74
CA THR A 64 -0.43 2.72 -9.10
C THR A 64 0.71 3.10 -10.03
N GLY A 65 1.88 3.48 -9.48
CA GLY A 65 2.97 4.08 -10.25
C GLY A 65 2.67 5.50 -10.74
N LEU A 66 1.59 6.13 -10.26
CA LEU A 66 1.18 7.48 -10.64
C LEU A 66 1.48 8.48 -9.53
N TYR A 67 1.68 9.74 -9.89
CA TYR A 67 1.74 10.84 -8.93
C TYR A 67 0.35 11.21 -8.39
N PRO A 68 0.26 11.85 -7.21
CA PRO A 68 -1.02 12.21 -6.57
C PRO A 68 -2.00 12.99 -7.45
N ASP A 69 -1.53 13.90 -8.29
CA ASP A 69 -2.34 14.66 -9.24
C ASP A 69 -2.95 13.78 -10.36
N ASN A 70 -2.31 12.65 -10.67
CA ASN A 70 -2.81 11.71 -11.68
C ASN A 70 -3.71 10.62 -11.11
N HIS A 71 -3.49 10.20 -9.86
CA HIS A 71 -4.33 9.18 -9.23
C HIS A 71 -5.42 9.75 -8.31
N GLY A 72 -5.44 11.07 -8.07
CA GLY A 72 -6.52 11.78 -7.39
C GLY A 72 -6.43 11.84 -5.86
N ILE A 73 -5.64 11.00 -5.20
CA ILE A 73 -5.45 11.05 -3.75
C ILE A 73 -4.31 12.04 -3.43
N VAL A 74 -4.67 13.32 -3.33
CA VAL A 74 -3.71 14.43 -3.22
C VAL A 74 -3.33 14.78 -1.77
N ALA A 75 -4.12 14.32 -0.79
CA ALA A 75 -3.84 14.50 0.64
C ALA A 75 -4.56 13.43 1.46
N ASN A 76 -4.32 13.42 2.78
CA ASN A 76 -5.11 12.62 3.73
C ASN A 76 -6.50 13.22 3.99
N GLU A 77 -6.66 14.51 3.69
CA GLU A 77 -7.93 15.23 3.69
C GLU A 77 -7.89 16.33 2.62
N PHE A 78 -8.89 16.39 1.76
CA PHE A 78 -9.01 17.41 0.72
C PHE A 78 -10.45 17.54 0.20
N PHE A 79 -10.81 18.73 -0.23
CA PHE A 79 -12.07 18.99 -0.93
C PHE A 79 -11.87 18.77 -2.43
N ASP A 80 -12.75 17.97 -3.03
CA ASP A 80 -12.77 17.77 -4.48
C ASP A 80 -13.85 18.69 -5.12
N PRO A 81 -13.46 19.72 -5.86
CA PRO A 81 -14.41 20.64 -6.47
C PRO A 81 -15.26 20.01 -7.58
N LYS A 82 -14.84 18.88 -8.15
CA LYS A 82 -15.60 18.18 -9.21
C LYS A 82 -16.80 17.43 -8.63
N THR A 83 -16.63 16.81 -7.49
CA THR A 83 -17.69 16.04 -6.83
C THR A 83 -18.42 16.84 -5.76
N GLY A 84 -17.84 17.94 -5.28
CA GLY A 84 -18.33 18.74 -4.16
C GLY A 84 -18.18 18.04 -2.81
N LEU A 85 -17.36 16.97 -2.72
CA LEU A 85 -17.20 16.15 -1.53
C LEU A 85 -15.85 16.39 -0.86
N LEU A 86 -15.83 16.19 0.46
CA LEU A 86 -14.62 16.19 1.26
C LEU A 86 -14.11 14.75 1.44
N PHE A 87 -12.97 14.43 0.83
CA PHE A 87 -12.24 13.22 1.15
C PHE A 87 -11.58 13.37 2.53
N SER A 88 -11.75 12.40 3.41
CA SER A 88 -11.09 12.40 4.72
C SER A 88 -10.89 10.98 5.23
N LEU A 89 -9.71 10.70 5.82
CA LEU A 89 -9.41 9.41 6.44
C LEU A 89 -10.33 9.10 7.63
N SER A 90 -10.90 10.11 8.28
CA SER A 90 -11.86 9.96 9.37
C SER A 90 -13.27 9.62 8.89
N ASN A 91 -13.57 9.80 7.61
CA ASN A 91 -14.87 9.52 7.02
C ASN A 91 -14.80 8.23 6.17
N ALA A 92 -15.33 7.14 6.71
CA ALA A 92 -15.32 5.84 6.04
C ALA A 92 -16.02 5.85 4.68
N GLN A 93 -17.06 6.67 4.50
CA GLN A 93 -17.81 6.74 3.24
C GLN A 93 -16.96 7.34 2.12
N THR A 94 -16.32 8.50 2.35
CA THR A 94 -15.49 9.15 1.33
C THR A 94 -14.15 8.46 1.16
N LYS A 95 -13.56 7.94 2.25
CA LYS A 95 -12.30 7.18 2.18
C LYS A 95 -12.41 5.93 1.30
N THR A 96 -13.56 5.26 1.26
CA THR A 96 -13.76 4.03 0.46
C THR A 96 -14.56 4.29 -0.82
N ASP A 97 -14.82 5.53 -1.16
CA ASP A 97 -15.52 5.88 -2.39
C ASP A 97 -14.58 5.83 -3.60
N PRO A 98 -14.84 4.94 -4.57
CA PRO A 98 -13.97 4.73 -5.71
C PRO A 98 -13.81 5.97 -6.62
N GLN A 99 -14.71 6.94 -6.55
CA GLN A 99 -14.62 8.15 -7.38
C GLN A 99 -13.38 8.99 -7.10
N PHE A 100 -12.79 8.88 -5.90
CA PHE A 100 -11.55 9.57 -5.54
C PHE A 100 -10.27 8.87 -6.05
N TYR A 101 -10.36 7.59 -6.45
CA TYR A 101 -9.22 6.73 -6.73
C TYR A 101 -9.05 6.50 -8.23
N GLY A 102 -8.20 7.29 -8.85
CA GLY A 102 -7.83 7.11 -10.26
C GLY A 102 -6.70 6.09 -10.45
N GLY A 103 -6.45 5.78 -11.71
CA GLY A 103 -5.41 4.82 -12.09
C GLY A 103 -5.81 3.34 -11.90
N GLU A 104 -4.86 2.46 -12.10
CA GLU A 104 -5.02 1.02 -11.88
C GLU A 104 -3.98 0.57 -10.83
N PRO A 105 -4.41 0.16 -9.63
CA PRO A 105 -3.49 -0.34 -8.63
C PRO A 105 -2.94 -1.72 -9.03
N ILE A 106 -1.71 -2.02 -8.60
CA ILE A 106 -0.95 -3.23 -8.97
C ILE A 106 -1.71 -4.54 -8.71
N TRP A 107 -2.58 -4.59 -7.70
CA TRP A 107 -3.41 -5.77 -7.44
C TRP A 107 -4.45 -6.00 -8.54
N ASN A 108 -4.98 -4.96 -9.16
CA ASN A 108 -5.88 -5.10 -10.31
C ASN A 108 -5.09 -5.56 -11.55
N THR A 109 -3.92 -4.99 -11.78
CA THR A 109 -3.02 -5.38 -12.88
C THR A 109 -2.60 -6.85 -12.75
N ALA A 110 -2.18 -7.27 -11.57
CA ALA A 110 -1.77 -8.66 -11.33
C ALA A 110 -2.95 -9.63 -11.54
N HIS A 111 -4.14 -9.26 -11.05
CA HIS A 111 -5.33 -10.09 -11.29
C HIS A 111 -5.66 -10.21 -12.78
N ARG A 112 -5.60 -9.10 -13.54
CA ARG A 112 -5.83 -9.12 -15.00
C ARG A 112 -4.84 -10.04 -15.72
N GLN A 113 -3.66 -10.27 -15.13
CA GLN A 113 -2.65 -11.22 -15.59
C GLN A 113 -2.84 -12.65 -15.03
N GLY A 114 -3.98 -12.96 -14.46
CA GLY A 114 -4.30 -14.29 -13.93
C GLY A 114 -3.60 -14.63 -12.61
N LYS A 115 -3.08 -13.62 -11.87
CA LYS A 115 -2.45 -13.83 -10.57
C LYS A 115 -3.48 -13.62 -9.47
N ARG A 116 -3.38 -14.42 -8.40
CA ARG A 116 -4.14 -14.18 -7.15
C ARG A 116 -3.38 -13.17 -6.31
N VAL A 117 -4.11 -12.22 -5.73
CA VAL A 117 -3.54 -11.11 -4.97
C VAL A 117 -4.23 -10.95 -3.62
N SER A 118 -3.45 -10.99 -2.57
CA SER A 118 -3.90 -10.66 -1.23
C SER A 118 -3.27 -9.34 -0.79
N VAL A 119 -4.08 -8.41 -0.28
CA VAL A 119 -3.62 -7.09 0.17
C VAL A 119 -4.12 -6.84 1.59
N PHE A 120 -3.19 -6.54 2.49
CA PHE A 120 -3.50 -6.37 3.91
C PHE A 120 -3.16 -4.95 4.34
N TYR A 121 -4.14 -4.21 4.84
CA TYR A 121 -3.97 -2.88 5.44
C TYR A 121 -3.26 -1.85 4.54
N TRP A 122 -3.35 -2.01 3.23
CA TRP A 122 -2.78 -1.05 2.29
C TRP A 122 -3.82 0.03 1.94
N PRO A 123 -3.49 1.33 2.02
CA PRO A 123 -4.39 2.40 1.60
C PRO A 123 -4.96 2.19 0.20
N GLY A 124 -6.29 2.21 0.08
CA GLY A 124 -7.01 1.96 -1.17
C GLY A 124 -7.29 0.48 -1.51
N SER A 125 -6.79 -0.47 -0.72
CA SER A 125 -7.10 -1.90 -0.97
C SER A 125 -8.54 -2.28 -0.59
N ASP A 126 -9.18 -1.49 0.25
CA ASP A 126 -10.58 -1.60 0.66
C ASP A 126 -11.53 -0.78 -0.21
N VAL A 127 -11.03 -0.29 -1.35
CA VAL A 127 -11.80 0.47 -2.35
C VAL A 127 -12.02 -0.38 -3.59
N LYS A 128 -13.23 -0.31 -4.16
CA LYS A 128 -13.59 -1.03 -5.39
C LYS A 128 -13.10 -0.28 -6.64
N VAL A 129 -11.77 -0.10 -6.74
CA VAL A 129 -11.16 0.61 -7.86
C VAL A 129 -11.39 -0.16 -9.16
N ASN A 130 -11.86 0.55 -10.20
CA ASN A 130 -12.20 -0.06 -11.49
C ASN A 130 -13.15 -1.27 -11.36
N GLY A 131 -14.10 -1.17 -10.40
CA GLY A 131 -15.11 -2.20 -10.18
C GLY A 131 -14.64 -3.45 -9.44
N ARG A 132 -13.42 -3.47 -8.89
CA ARG A 132 -12.83 -4.67 -8.31
C ARG A 132 -12.09 -4.42 -7.00
N TYR A 133 -12.17 -5.40 -6.09
CA TYR A 133 -11.29 -5.54 -4.93
C TYR A 133 -10.15 -6.53 -5.23
N PRO A 134 -9.06 -6.52 -4.43
CA PRO A 134 -8.13 -7.66 -4.37
C PRO A 134 -8.87 -8.97 -4.05
N ASP A 135 -8.30 -10.12 -4.42
CA ASP A 135 -8.95 -11.43 -4.16
C ASP A 135 -9.13 -11.71 -2.65
N LYS A 136 -8.21 -11.19 -1.83
CA LYS A 136 -8.32 -11.15 -0.37
C LYS A 136 -7.78 -9.81 0.13
N PHE A 137 -8.51 -9.15 1.01
CA PHE A 137 -8.07 -7.90 1.62
C PHE A 137 -8.61 -7.73 3.03
N PHE A 138 -7.95 -6.86 3.81
CA PHE A 138 -8.44 -6.43 5.11
C PHE A 138 -8.63 -4.93 5.10
N TYR A 139 -9.75 -4.49 5.65
CA TYR A 139 -10.06 -3.07 5.81
C TYR A 139 -8.99 -2.38 6.65
N TYR A 140 -8.51 -1.23 6.17
CA TYR A 140 -7.47 -0.44 6.82
C TYR A 140 -7.79 -0.11 8.29
N ASP A 141 -9.04 0.26 8.58
CA ASP A 141 -9.49 0.70 9.90
C ASP A 141 -10.44 -0.29 10.60
N LYS A 142 -10.49 -1.53 10.20
CA LYS A 142 -11.38 -2.50 10.85
C LYS A 142 -10.98 -2.67 12.32
N LYS A 143 -11.91 -2.33 13.21
CA LYS A 143 -11.73 -2.53 14.66
C LYS A 143 -12.40 -3.83 15.13
N PRO A 144 -11.85 -4.51 16.15
CA PRO A 144 -10.57 -4.20 16.81
C PRO A 144 -9.38 -4.44 15.87
N HIS A 145 -8.32 -3.63 16.04
CA HIS A 145 -7.10 -3.83 15.26
C HIS A 145 -6.48 -5.18 15.63
N LEU A 146 -6.10 -5.94 14.61
CA LEU A 146 -5.39 -7.20 14.81
C LEU A 146 -3.98 -6.92 15.38
N THR A 147 -3.53 -7.78 16.29
CA THR A 147 -2.14 -7.80 16.74
C THR A 147 -1.19 -8.13 15.59
N PHE A 148 0.09 -7.81 15.70
CA PHE A 148 1.09 -8.19 14.69
C PHE A 148 1.07 -9.69 14.40
N LYS A 149 1.00 -10.52 15.45
CA LYS A 149 0.90 -11.99 15.30
C LYS A 149 -0.30 -12.39 14.45
N GLN A 150 -1.49 -11.89 14.77
CA GLN A 150 -2.72 -12.17 14.01
C GLN A 150 -2.65 -11.69 12.56
N ARG A 151 -1.95 -10.57 12.30
CA ARG A 151 -1.74 -10.07 10.94
C ARG A 151 -0.86 -11.01 10.13
N ILE A 152 0.20 -11.52 10.73
CA ILE A 152 1.12 -12.48 10.10
C ILE A 152 0.42 -13.82 9.84
N GLU A 153 -0.32 -14.34 10.82
CA GLU A 153 -1.07 -15.60 10.69
C GLU A 153 -2.24 -15.52 9.68
N GLY A 154 -2.68 -14.31 9.34
CA GLY A 154 -3.75 -14.07 8.38
C GLY A 154 -3.31 -14.03 6.90
N ILE A 155 -2.00 -13.98 6.66
CA ILE A 155 -1.41 -13.96 5.33
C ILE A 155 -1.32 -15.38 4.78
#